data_4679413244c17678be1c85054950382f
#
_entry.id   4679413244c17678be1c85054950382f
#
_cell.length_a   1.000
_cell.length_b   1.000
_cell.length_c   1.000
_cell.angle_alpha   90.00
_cell.angle_beta   90.00
_cell.angle_gamma   90.00
#
_symmetry.space_group_name_H-M   'P 1'
#
loop_
_entity.id
_entity.type
_entity.pdbx_description
1 polymer ?
#
loop_
_entity_poly.entity_id
_entity_poly.type
_entity_poly.pdbx_seq_one_letter_code
_entity_poly.pdbx_strand_id
1 'polypeptide(L)'
;MKIKQIKFFTIILLSLFIIGCQSDKVIVEEPAELLKINSQVDIDDSWTKKIFSNLATGKTDLVIDADGIFSFSSSGLVSSYSINGKLNWEKNLNIDLSSGVGKSFDSLFVTSIDGEVFSLDFSDGNLNWSSAVEGESLSVP
;
A
#
# COMPACT_ATOMS: atom_id res chain seq x y z
N MET A 1 8.38 -67.55 36.15
CA MET A 1 8.60 -66.31 36.91
C MET A 1 9.10 -65.15 36.08
N LYS A 2 9.81 -65.33 34.99
CA LYS A 2 10.37 -64.25 34.15
C LYS A 2 9.36 -63.44 33.31
N ILE A 3 8.30 -64.05 32.80
CA ILE A 3 7.30 -63.38 31.93
C ILE A 3 6.45 -62.36 32.68
N LYS A 4 6.13 -62.56 33.92
CA LYS A 4 5.38 -61.59 34.74
C LYS A 4 6.18 -60.35 35.06
N GLN A 5 7.48 -60.47 35.23
CA GLN A 5 8.36 -59.33 35.47
C GLN A 5 8.54 -58.48 34.19
N ILE A 6 8.61 -59.07 33.04
CA ILE A 6 8.74 -58.39 31.77
C ILE A 6 7.46 -57.55 31.49
N LYS A 7 6.28 -58.13 31.69
CA LYS A 7 5.01 -57.38 31.53
C LYS A 7 4.87 -56.20 32.50
N PHE A 8 5.32 -56.35 33.73
CA PHE A 8 5.30 -55.30 34.74
C PHE A 8 6.23 -54.13 34.36
N PHE A 9 7.43 -54.47 33.82
CA PHE A 9 8.40 -53.47 33.37
C PHE A 9 7.92 -52.72 32.13
N THR A 10 7.21 -53.40 31.21
CA THR A 10 6.64 -52.78 30.01
C THR A 10 5.49 -51.83 30.36
N ILE A 11 4.68 -52.13 31.35
CA ILE A 11 3.59 -51.25 31.82
C ILE A 11 4.13 -49.99 32.50
N ILE A 12 5.22 -50.12 33.29
CA ILE A 12 5.88 -48.97 33.92
C ILE A 12 6.55 -48.07 32.86
N LEU A 13 7.16 -48.66 31.87
CA LEU A 13 7.79 -47.90 30.77
C LEU A 13 6.74 -47.16 29.94
N LEU A 14 5.58 -47.74 29.69
CA LEU A 14 4.47 -47.14 28.97
C LEU A 14 3.80 -45.98 29.73
N SER A 15 3.77 -46.06 31.08
CA SER A 15 3.20 -44.99 31.89
C SER A 15 4.06 -43.73 31.98
N LEU A 16 5.36 -43.82 31.71
CA LEU A 16 6.29 -42.69 31.65
C LEU A 16 6.09 -41.78 30.41
N PHE A 17 5.43 -42.28 29.37
CA PHE A 17 5.17 -41.49 28.15
C PHE A 17 3.93 -40.62 28.22
N ILE A 18 3.14 -40.69 29.31
CA ILE A 18 1.88 -39.93 29.42
C ILE A 18 2.08 -38.58 30.15
N ILE A 19 3.27 -38.28 30.66
CA ILE A 19 3.55 -37.05 31.41
C ILE A 19 4.23 -36.03 30.50
N GLY A 20 3.58 -35.61 29.43
CA GLY A 20 4.21 -34.68 28.53
C GLY A 20 3.24 -33.89 27.66
N CYS A 21 2.39 -33.10 28.26
CA CYS A 21 1.84 -31.90 27.66
C CYS A 21 1.20 -31.06 28.76
N GLN A 22 2.02 -30.35 29.49
CA GLN A 22 1.56 -29.22 30.25
C GLN A 22 1.63 -28.02 29.26
N SER A 23 0.47 -27.68 28.69
CA SER A 23 0.35 -26.47 27.92
C SER A 23 0.42 -25.33 28.95
N ASP A 24 1.52 -24.59 28.93
CA ASP A 24 1.61 -23.33 29.61
C ASP A 24 0.45 -22.45 29.12
N LYS A 25 -0.42 -22.07 30.05
CA LYS A 25 -1.43 -21.06 29.76
C LYS A 25 -0.67 -19.78 29.44
N VAL A 26 -0.62 -19.43 28.17
CA VAL A 26 -0.18 -18.09 27.75
C VAL A 26 -1.11 -17.12 28.46
N ILE A 27 -0.60 -16.41 29.44
CA ILE A 27 -1.32 -15.28 30.05
C ILE A 27 -1.35 -14.21 28.95
N VAL A 28 -2.46 -14.16 28.24
CA VAL A 28 -2.75 -13.04 27.33
C VAL A 28 -3.09 -11.87 28.25
N GLU A 29 -2.16 -10.94 28.41
CA GLU A 29 -2.45 -9.68 29.07
C GLU A 29 -3.61 -9.01 28.34
N GLU A 30 -4.63 -8.60 29.07
CA GLU A 30 -5.72 -7.83 28.48
C GLU A 30 -5.14 -6.55 27.86
N PRO A 31 -5.57 -6.18 26.64
CA PRO A 31 -5.15 -4.93 26.02
C PRO A 31 -5.42 -3.77 26.98
N ALA A 32 -4.45 -2.87 27.09
CA ALA A 32 -4.60 -1.67 27.91
C ALA A 32 -5.87 -0.90 27.50
N GLU A 33 -6.64 -0.45 28.49
CA GLU A 33 -7.82 0.39 28.21
C GLU A 33 -7.39 1.65 27.44
N LEU A 34 -8.08 1.89 26.33
CA LEU A 34 -7.86 3.11 25.56
C LEU A 34 -8.35 4.32 26.35
N LEU A 35 -7.42 5.22 26.68
CA LEU A 35 -7.78 6.50 27.28
C LEU A 35 -8.65 7.29 26.32
N LYS A 36 -9.72 7.91 26.83
CA LYS A 36 -10.49 8.88 26.04
C LYS A 36 -9.58 10.02 25.60
N ILE A 37 -9.30 10.09 24.32
CA ILE A 37 -8.60 11.22 23.72
C ILE A 37 -9.64 12.32 23.51
N ASN A 38 -9.47 13.46 24.17
CA ASN A 38 -10.23 14.64 23.84
C ASN A 38 -9.70 15.16 22.50
N SER A 39 -10.50 15.05 21.45
CA SER A 39 -10.19 15.65 20.16
C SER A 39 -9.99 17.15 20.32
N GLN A 40 -8.78 17.63 20.00
CA GLN A 40 -8.46 19.07 20.03
C GLN A 40 -8.63 19.72 18.65
N VAL A 41 -8.92 18.93 17.63
CA VAL A 41 -9.11 19.38 16.25
C VAL A 41 -10.35 18.72 15.69
N ASP A 42 -11.29 19.52 15.25
CA ASP A 42 -12.40 19.08 14.42
C ASP A 42 -11.97 19.10 12.97
N ILE A 43 -12.12 17.97 12.29
CA ILE A 43 -11.83 17.82 10.86
C ILE A 43 -13.17 17.72 10.15
N ASP A 44 -13.47 18.74 9.36
CA ASP A 44 -14.64 18.76 8.49
C ASP A 44 -14.25 18.36 7.06
N ASP A 45 -15.05 17.53 6.43
CA ASP A 45 -14.93 17.18 5.03
C ASP A 45 -15.33 18.37 4.16
N SER A 46 -14.37 19.03 3.50
CA SER A 46 -14.68 20.16 2.63
C SER A 46 -15.21 19.72 1.27
N TRP A 47 -14.72 18.58 0.76
CA TRP A 47 -15.22 17.97 -0.49
C TRP A 47 -14.74 16.52 -0.62
N THR A 48 -15.47 15.75 -1.42
CA THR A 48 -15.10 14.39 -1.81
C THR A 48 -15.20 14.23 -3.32
N LYS A 49 -14.23 13.63 -3.95
CA LYS A 49 -14.24 13.35 -5.38
C LYS A 49 -13.80 11.93 -5.69
N LYS A 50 -14.58 11.26 -6.52
CA LYS A 50 -14.18 9.98 -7.10
C LYS A 50 -13.31 10.25 -8.33
N ILE A 51 -12.03 9.92 -8.26
CA ILE A 51 -11.05 10.21 -9.29
C ILE A 51 -11.10 9.16 -10.41
N PHE A 52 -11.33 7.87 -10.07
CA PHE A 52 -11.36 6.78 -11.05
C PHE A 52 -12.61 5.93 -10.89
N SER A 53 -13.17 5.48 -12.02
CA SER A 53 -14.40 4.68 -12.02
C SER A 53 -14.17 3.17 -11.93
N ASN A 54 -13.00 2.68 -12.34
CA ASN A 54 -12.69 1.24 -12.45
C ASN A 54 -11.30 0.94 -11.87
N LEU A 55 -11.23 0.83 -10.54
CA LEU A 55 -10.03 0.44 -9.80
C LEU A 55 -9.99 -1.07 -9.50
N ALA A 56 -10.32 -1.91 -10.47
CA ALA A 56 -10.40 -3.33 -10.18
C ALA A 56 -9.04 -3.96 -9.81
N THR A 57 -7.90 -3.41 -10.27
CA THR A 57 -6.57 -4.00 -10.02
C THR A 57 -5.39 -3.02 -10.04
N GLY A 58 -5.58 -1.73 -10.23
CA GLY A 58 -4.49 -0.78 -10.47
C GLY A 58 -4.01 -0.04 -9.21
N LYS A 59 -2.72 0.26 -9.16
CA LYS A 59 -2.19 1.22 -8.19
C LYS A 59 -2.66 2.62 -8.58
N THR A 60 -3.09 3.38 -7.60
CA THR A 60 -3.28 4.82 -7.70
C THR A 60 -2.43 5.47 -6.64
N ASP A 61 -1.87 6.61 -6.98
CA ASP A 61 -1.13 7.41 -6.02
C ASP A 61 -1.51 8.87 -6.19
N LEU A 62 -1.28 9.66 -5.13
CA LEU A 62 -1.61 11.05 -5.07
C LEU A 62 -0.41 11.84 -4.57
N VAL A 63 -0.11 12.94 -5.26
CA VAL A 63 0.80 13.97 -4.75
C VAL A 63 -0.04 15.20 -4.42
N ILE A 64 0.09 15.69 -3.21
CA ILE A 64 -0.62 16.87 -2.71
C ILE A 64 0.40 17.88 -2.24
N ASP A 65 0.34 19.07 -2.78
CA ASP A 65 1.15 20.20 -2.35
C ASP A 65 0.40 21.53 -2.46
N ALA A 66 1.12 22.65 -2.31
CA ALA A 66 0.53 23.99 -2.38
C ALA A 66 -0.07 24.33 -3.76
N ASP A 67 0.43 23.68 -4.82
CA ASP A 67 0.01 23.95 -6.20
C ASP A 67 -1.22 23.14 -6.60
N GLY A 68 -1.54 22.06 -5.87
CA GLY A 68 -2.71 21.25 -6.13
C GLY A 68 -2.56 19.77 -5.78
N ILE A 69 -3.43 18.98 -6.38
CA ILE A 69 -3.51 17.53 -6.21
C ILE A 69 -3.28 16.88 -7.56
N PHE A 70 -2.28 16.02 -7.63
CA PHE A 70 -1.96 15.27 -8.83
C PHE A 70 -2.20 13.80 -8.59
N SER A 71 -2.83 13.17 -9.54
CA SER A 71 -3.15 11.74 -9.45
C SER A 71 -2.80 11.02 -10.74
N PHE A 72 -2.45 9.74 -10.62
CA PHE A 72 -2.30 8.87 -11.76
C PHE A 72 -3.06 7.56 -11.54
N SER A 73 -3.37 6.87 -12.62
CA SER A 73 -3.83 5.49 -12.59
C SER A 73 -2.87 4.59 -13.38
N SER A 74 -2.82 3.32 -13.01
CA SER A 74 -2.03 2.32 -13.76
C SER A 74 -2.45 2.20 -15.24
N SER A 75 -3.64 2.66 -15.62
CA SER A 75 -4.12 2.67 -17.02
C SER A 75 -3.66 3.90 -17.82
N GLY A 76 -2.74 4.70 -17.29
CA GLY A 76 -2.17 5.84 -18.02
C GLY A 76 -2.90 7.17 -17.85
N LEU A 77 -3.92 7.23 -17.00
CA LEU A 77 -4.63 8.49 -16.74
C LEU A 77 -3.87 9.31 -15.71
N VAL A 78 -3.50 10.54 -16.07
CA VAL A 78 -2.88 11.53 -15.18
C VAL A 78 -3.79 12.74 -15.09
N SER A 79 -4.03 13.24 -13.87
CA SER A 79 -4.97 14.33 -13.64
C SER A 79 -4.43 15.32 -12.64
N SER A 80 -4.74 16.59 -12.83
CA SER A 80 -4.45 17.67 -11.90
C SER A 80 -5.74 18.30 -11.39
N TYR A 81 -5.80 18.51 -10.08
CA TYR A 81 -6.90 19.19 -9.42
C TYR A 81 -6.38 20.35 -8.58
N SER A 82 -7.15 21.41 -8.47
CA SER A 82 -6.91 22.43 -7.47
C SER A 82 -7.19 21.87 -6.06
N ILE A 83 -6.68 22.54 -5.04
CA ILE A 83 -6.91 22.17 -3.64
C ILE A 83 -8.41 22.13 -3.28
N ASN A 84 -9.26 22.83 -4.03
CA ASN A 84 -10.72 22.84 -3.86
C ASN A 84 -11.42 21.72 -4.66
N GLY A 85 -10.68 20.75 -5.22
CA GLY A 85 -11.22 19.61 -5.96
C GLY A 85 -11.69 19.90 -7.38
N LYS A 86 -11.43 21.11 -7.92
CA LYS A 86 -11.74 21.43 -9.31
C LYS A 86 -10.69 20.82 -10.23
N LEU A 87 -11.12 20.09 -11.26
CA LEU A 87 -10.23 19.56 -12.29
C LEU A 87 -9.58 20.71 -13.07
N ASN A 88 -8.26 20.73 -13.11
CA ASN A 88 -7.48 21.65 -13.93
C ASN A 88 -7.29 21.04 -15.33
N TRP A 89 -6.73 19.84 -15.39
CA TRP A 89 -6.56 19.09 -16.61
C TRP A 89 -6.51 17.57 -16.34
N GLU A 90 -6.73 16.81 -17.41
CA GLU A 90 -6.64 15.35 -17.40
C GLU A 90 -6.08 14.88 -18.73
N LYS A 91 -5.11 13.98 -18.69
CA LYS A 91 -4.44 13.37 -19.85
C LYS A 91 -4.43 11.87 -19.74
N ASN A 92 -4.74 11.20 -20.82
CA ASN A 92 -4.53 9.77 -20.95
C ASN A 92 -3.31 9.54 -21.86
N LEU A 93 -2.28 8.94 -21.29
CA LEU A 93 -1.04 8.64 -22.00
C LEU A 93 -1.15 7.38 -22.85
N ASN A 94 -2.24 6.59 -22.66
CA ASN A 94 -2.49 5.31 -23.33
C ASN A 94 -1.37 4.28 -23.14
N ILE A 95 -0.74 4.29 -21.98
CA ILE A 95 0.33 3.39 -21.55
C ILE A 95 0.05 2.90 -20.15
N ASP A 96 0.55 1.73 -19.81
CA ASP A 96 0.45 1.21 -18.45
C ASP A 96 1.54 1.83 -17.58
N LEU A 97 1.12 2.55 -16.52
CA LEU A 97 2.01 3.20 -15.56
C LEU A 97 2.32 2.26 -14.39
N SER A 98 3.58 2.24 -13.97
CA SER A 98 4.07 1.39 -12.90
C SER A 98 4.19 2.10 -11.56
N SER A 99 4.43 3.41 -11.57
CA SER A 99 4.72 4.17 -10.35
C SER A 99 3.97 5.49 -10.29
N GLY A 100 3.96 6.08 -9.10
CA GLY A 100 3.30 7.32 -8.78
C GLY A 100 3.85 8.55 -9.49
N VAL A 101 3.25 9.68 -9.20
CA VAL A 101 3.65 10.98 -9.77
C VAL A 101 4.79 11.58 -8.96
N GLY A 102 5.95 11.77 -9.59
CA GLY A 102 7.00 12.65 -9.07
C GLY A 102 6.71 14.09 -9.49
N LYS A 103 7.04 15.07 -8.65
CA LYS A 103 6.88 16.48 -8.97
C LYS A 103 8.18 17.24 -8.73
N SER A 104 8.54 18.09 -9.68
CA SER A 104 9.65 19.06 -9.56
C SER A 104 9.30 20.33 -10.30
N PHE A 105 9.43 21.47 -9.63
CA PHE A 105 9.13 22.82 -10.14
C PHE A 105 7.91 22.91 -11.09
N ASP A 106 8.15 22.78 -12.40
CA ASP A 106 7.19 22.92 -13.48
C ASP A 106 6.86 21.60 -14.21
N SER A 107 7.33 20.48 -13.68
CA SER A 107 7.23 19.18 -14.34
C SER A 107 6.67 18.10 -13.41
N LEU A 108 5.87 17.23 -13.97
CA LEU A 108 5.42 15.98 -13.37
C LEU A 108 6.11 14.82 -14.06
N PHE A 109 6.48 13.81 -13.29
CA PHE A 109 7.13 12.61 -13.80
C PHE A 109 6.29 11.39 -13.51
N VAL A 110 6.12 10.53 -14.50
CA VAL A 110 5.51 9.22 -14.37
C VAL A 110 6.34 8.18 -15.10
N THR A 111 6.28 6.94 -14.66
CA THR A 111 7.02 5.84 -15.30
C THR A 111 6.07 4.75 -15.78
N SER A 112 6.39 4.18 -16.94
CA SER A 112 5.66 3.02 -17.47
C SER A 112 6.21 1.70 -16.93
N ILE A 113 5.42 0.64 -17.09
CA ILE A 113 5.84 -0.73 -16.80
C ILE A 113 7.08 -1.11 -17.63
N ASP A 114 7.14 -0.63 -18.87
CA ASP A 114 8.22 -0.94 -19.81
C ASP A 114 9.52 -0.16 -19.55
N GLY A 115 9.58 0.61 -18.45
CA GLY A 115 10.78 1.36 -18.07
C GLY A 115 10.97 2.66 -18.86
N GLU A 116 9.90 3.31 -19.29
CA GLU A 116 9.96 4.64 -19.89
C GLU A 116 9.53 5.70 -18.87
N VAL A 117 10.30 6.78 -18.77
CA VAL A 117 9.99 7.96 -17.94
C VAL A 117 9.38 9.04 -18.82
N PHE A 118 8.27 9.60 -18.38
CA PHE A 118 7.59 10.70 -19.06
C PHE A 118 7.66 11.93 -18.16
N SER A 119 8.04 13.05 -18.75
CA SER A 119 7.95 14.38 -18.14
C SER A 119 6.79 15.12 -18.76
N LEU A 120 5.84 15.53 -17.93
CA LEU A 120 4.67 16.30 -18.34
C LEU A 120 4.78 17.71 -17.80
N ASP A 121 4.28 18.67 -18.55
CA ASP A 121 4.15 20.04 -18.06
C ASP A 121 3.11 20.09 -16.93
N PHE A 122 3.51 20.71 -15.83
CA PHE A 122 2.68 20.81 -14.64
C PHE A 122 1.37 21.58 -14.88
N SER A 123 1.37 22.59 -15.74
CA SER A 123 0.25 23.50 -15.91
C SER A 123 -0.87 22.95 -16.79
N ASP A 124 -0.55 22.10 -17.77
CA ASP A 124 -1.52 21.62 -18.75
C ASP A 124 -1.41 20.10 -19.06
N GLY A 125 -0.42 19.42 -18.49
CA GLY A 125 -0.21 17.98 -18.65
C GLY A 125 0.32 17.58 -20.03
N ASN A 126 0.83 18.52 -20.83
CA ASN A 126 1.44 18.18 -22.11
C ASN A 126 2.79 17.48 -21.92
N LEU A 127 3.11 16.56 -22.82
CA LEU A 127 4.38 15.85 -22.77
C LEU A 127 5.53 16.81 -23.11
N ASN A 128 6.47 16.97 -22.19
CA ASN A 128 7.72 17.69 -22.43
C ASN A 128 8.73 16.81 -23.12
N TRP A 129 8.95 15.62 -22.57
CA TRP A 129 9.86 14.61 -23.10
C TRP A 129 9.56 13.23 -22.52
N SER A 130 10.05 12.19 -23.18
CA SER A 130 10.14 10.85 -22.63
C SER A 130 11.54 10.27 -22.85
N SER A 131 11.93 9.34 -21.98
CA SER A 131 13.22 8.65 -22.06
C SER A 131 13.10 7.24 -21.52
N ALA A 132 13.63 6.28 -22.27
CA ALA A 132 13.73 4.91 -21.78
C ALA A 132 14.87 4.79 -20.77
N VAL A 133 14.63 4.01 -19.71
CA VAL A 133 15.64 3.59 -18.73
C VAL A 133 15.82 2.09 -18.81
N GLU A 134 17.04 1.61 -18.56
CA GLU A 134 17.27 0.17 -18.50
C GLU A 134 16.69 -0.40 -17.20
N GLY A 135 15.60 -1.16 -17.29
CA GLY A 135 14.95 -1.84 -16.17
C GLY A 135 13.52 -1.35 -15.89
N GLU A 136 12.83 -2.09 -15.02
CA GLU A 136 11.51 -1.71 -14.54
C GLU A 136 11.62 -0.69 -13.40
N SER A 137 10.83 0.38 -13.47
CA SER A 137 10.69 1.33 -12.36
C SER A 137 9.46 0.96 -11.53
N LEU A 138 9.67 0.61 -10.27
CA LEU A 138 8.61 0.25 -9.33
C LEU A 138 8.41 1.31 -8.24
N SER A 139 9.16 2.39 -8.28
CA SER A 139 9.10 3.50 -7.32
C SER A 139 8.77 4.81 -8.02
N VAL A 140 8.28 5.77 -7.26
CA VAL A 140 8.09 7.16 -7.74
C VAL A 140 9.44 7.70 -8.20
N PRO A 141 9.51 8.30 -9.37
CA PRO A 141 10.72 8.88 -9.95
C PRO A 141 11.20 10.11 -9.16
#